data_0064f1381230738051b2d90ee85e91b8
#
_entry.id   0064f1381230738051b2d90ee85e91b8
#
_cell.length_a   1.000
_cell.length_b   1.000
_cell.length_c   1.000
_cell.angle_alpha   90.00
_cell.angle_beta   90.00
_cell.angle_gamma   90.00
#
_symmetry.space_group_name_H-M   'P 1'
#
loop_
_entity.id
_entity.type
_entity.pdbx_description
1 polymer ?
#
loop_
_entity_poly.entity_id
_entity_poly.type
_entity_poly.pdbx_seq_one_letter_code
_entity_poly.pdbx_strand_id
1 'polypeptide(L)'
;SKDVITSLELERIMNAAGPTKGHLERLSDGKAPKEIVFIQCVGSRCSDDRGKPYCSKICCMYTAKHAMLIRDKYPDTNVTVFYIDVRTPGKNFDEFYRRAVEQYNVNYIKGQVGKVIPQPDGTLLVQGSDLLDNKQIFKKADMVVLATAIEPNPDVRKIATMLTASIDTNNFLTEAHAKLRPVESPTAGIFLSGVCQGPKDIPETVAQAGAAAVKAIGLLAKDKLTTNPCTAKSDELLCNGCSTCANVCPYGAISYEEKQVNDHGIRETRRVAVVNTALCQGCGACTVACPSGAMDLQGFSN
;
A
#
# COMPACT_ATOMS: atom_id res chain seq x y z
N SER A 1 -10.88 26.30 7.38
CA SER A 1 -10.34 27.47 6.65
C SER A 1 -9.88 27.06 5.27
N LYS A 2 -10.05 27.92 4.28
CA LYS A 2 -9.57 27.66 2.91
C LYS A 2 -8.03 27.58 2.84
N ASP A 3 -7.33 28.23 3.77
CA ASP A 3 -5.87 28.28 3.80
C ASP A 3 -5.23 27.16 4.66
N VAL A 4 -6.03 26.17 5.08
CA VAL A 4 -5.54 24.89 5.60
C VAL A 4 -5.68 23.87 4.48
N ILE A 5 -4.57 23.49 3.88
CA ILE A 5 -4.50 22.65 2.68
C ILE A 5 -3.64 21.42 2.91
N THR A 6 -3.82 20.38 2.11
CA THR A 6 -2.95 19.23 2.10
C THR A 6 -1.67 19.50 1.31
N SER A 7 -0.62 18.69 1.55
CA SER A 7 0.61 18.78 0.75
C SER A 7 0.39 18.49 -0.74
N LEU A 8 -0.61 17.66 -1.07
CA LEU A 8 -0.97 17.38 -2.47
C LEU A 8 -1.62 18.58 -3.16
N GLU A 9 -2.49 19.31 -2.45
CA GLU A 9 -3.05 20.58 -2.93
C GLU A 9 -1.96 21.63 -3.12
N LEU A 10 -1.01 21.73 -2.18
CA LEU A 10 0.15 22.62 -2.34
C LEU A 10 0.98 22.25 -3.56
N GLU A 11 1.29 20.97 -3.76
CA GLU A 11 1.99 20.49 -4.97
C GLU A 11 1.26 20.91 -6.24
N ARG A 12 -0.08 20.82 -6.24
CA ARG A 12 -0.90 21.21 -7.37
C ARG A 12 -0.89 22.74 -7.60
N ILE A 13 -0.91 23.54 -6.54
CA ILE A 13 -0.78 25.00 -6.60
C ILE A 13 0.58 25.40 -7.18
N MET A 14 1.66 24.80 -6.68
CA MET A 14 3.04 25.12 -7.09
C MET A 14 3.43 24.58 -8.47
N ASN A 15 2.61 23.75 -9.08
CA ASN A 15 2.87 23.19 -10.41
C ASN A 15 2.52 24.21 -11.51
N ALA A 16 3.39 24.35 -12.52
CA ALA A 16 3.17 25.27 -13.64
C ALA A 16 1.86 25.00 -14.42
N ALA A 17 1.42 23.73 -14.47
CA ALA A 17 0.13 23.34 -15.03
C ALA A 17 -1.01 23.36 -14.00
N GLY A 18 -0.76 23.91 -12.80
CA GLY A 18 -1.73 24.05 -11.73
C GLY A 18 -2.70 25.23 -11.93
N PRO A 19 -3.69 25.37 -11.02
CA PRO A 19 -4.72 26.39 -11.14
C PRO A 19 -4.16 27.82 -11.06
N THR A 20 -3.05 28.02 -10.34
CA THR A 20 -2.37 29.30 -10.14
C THR A 20 -1.15 29.47 -11.08
N LYS A 21 -0.96 28.57 -12.07
CA LYS A 21 0.20 28.55 -12.99
C LYS A 21 1.55 28.51 -12.25
N GLY A 22 1.59 27.86 -11.09
CA GLY A 22 2.78 27.72 -10.27
C GLY A 22 3.06 28.88 -9.32
N HIS A 23 2.15 29.83 -9.20
CA HIS A 23 2.23 30.90 -8.20
C HIS A 23 1.69 30.39 -6.86
N LEU A 24 2.42 30.70 -5.79
CA LEU A 24 2.01 30.38 -4.41
C LEU A 24 1.01 31.42 -3.93
N GLU A 25 -0.24 31.01 -3.77
CA GLU A 25 -1.34 31.89 -3.41
C GLU A 25 -2.22 31.26 -2.32
N ARG A 26 -2.71 32.11 -1.41
CA ARG A 26 -3.73 31.72 -0.43
C ARG A 26 -5.07 31.51 -1.16
N LEU A 27 -5.77 30.44 -0.83
CA LEU A 27 -7.06 30.12 -1.45
C LEU A 27 -8.20 31.07 -0.98
N SER A 28 -7.98 31.84 0.10
CA SER A 28 -8.94 32.77 0.65
C SER A 28 -9.00 34.12 -0.11
N ASP A 29 -7.83 34.64 -0.51
CA ASP A 29 -7.71 36.02 -1.01
C ASP A 29 -6.73 36.17 -2.22
N GLY A 30 -6.12 35.09 -2.68
CA GLY A 30 -5.19 35.09 -3.83
C GLY A 30 -3.84 35.75 -3.55
N LYS A 31 -3.52 36.11 -2.30
CA LYS A 31 -2.22 36.72 -1.97
C LYS A 31 -1.17 35.69 -1.65
N ALA A 32 0.09 36.03 -1.91
CA ALA A 32 1.22 35.22 -1.48
C ALA A 32 1.30 35.17 0.05
N PRO A 33 1.37 33.97 0.68
CA PRO A 33 1.53 33.86 2.12
C PRO A 33 2.94 34.25 2.55
N LYS A 34 3.06 34.92 3.71
CA LYS A 34 4.34 35.28 4.34
C LYS A 34 4.78 34.30 5.43
N GLU A 35 3.81 33.66 6.09
CA GLU A 35 4.05 32.67 7.15
C GLU A 35 3.34 31.36 6.82
N ILE A 36 4.12 30.33 6.57
CA ILE A 36 3.60 29.00 6.26
C ILE A 36 4.04 28.00 7.34
N VAL A 37 3.07 27.21 7.80
CA VAL A 37 3.35 26.14 8.78
C VAL A 37 3.00 24.79 8.16
N PHE A 38 3.98 23.89 8.11
CA PHE A 38 3.79 22.48 7.77
C PHE A 38 3.59 21.66 9.04
N ILE A 39 2.61 20.77 9.02
CA ILE A 39 2.34 19.82 10.11
C ILE A 39 2.58 18.43 9.59
N GLN A 40 3.59 17.75 10.14
CA GLN A 40 3.97 16.38 9.78
C GLN A 40 3.09 15.33 10.44
N CYS A 41 3.06 14.14 9.86
CA CYS A 41 2.41 12.94 10.41
C CYS A 41 0.89 13.09 10.65
N VAL A 42 0.19 13.95 9.89
CA VAL A 42 -1.26 14.12 10.03
C VAL A 42 -1.97 12.83 9.62
N GLY A 43 -2.61 12.16 10.58
CA GLY A 43 -3.26 10.87 10.39
C GLY A 43 -2.31 9.67 10.24
N SER A 44 -0.98 9.87 10.41
CA SER A 44 0.04 8.80 10.43
C SER A 44 0.62 8.64 11.82
N ARG A 45 1.12 7.43 12.16
CA ARG A 45 1.79 7.11 13.43
C ARG A 45 0.89 7.40 14.64
N CYS A 46 -0.39 7.21 14.47
CA CYS A 46 -1.38 7.33 15.53
C CYS A 46 -1.44 6.03 16.34
N SER A 47 -1.56 6.18 17.65
CA SER A 47 -1.77 5.04 18.59
C SER A 47 -3.24 4.70 18.82
N ASP A 48 -4.14 5.47 18.21
CA ASP A 48 -5.59 5.35 18.34
C ASP A 48 -6.27 5.34 16.96
N ASP A 49 -7.61 5.20 16.97
CA ASP A 49 -8.42 5.05 15.76
C ASP A 49 -8.56 6.33 14.91
N ARG A 50 -7.97 7.47 15.35
CA ARG A 50 -8.02 8.74 14.61
C ARG A 50 -7.11 8.77 13.40
N GLY A 51 -6.26 7.78 13.22
CA GLY A 51 -5.33 7.68 12.09
C GLY A 51 -4.74 6.29 11.93
N LYS A 52 -3.68 6.21 11.13
CA LYS A 52 -2.99 4.96 10.82
C LYS A 52 -1.78 4.75 11.74
N PRO A 53 -1.52 3.50 12.19
CA PRO A 53 -0.40 3.21 13.09
C PRO A 53 0.97 3.30 12.40
N TYR A 54 1.02 3.26 11.08
CA TYR A 54 2.24 3.26 10.30
C TYR A 54 2.70 4.67 9.88
N CYS A 55 3.96 4.77 9.47
CA CYS A 55 4.53 5.96 8.85
C CYS A 55 4.27 5.95 7.35
N SER A 56 3.83 7.07 6.79
CA SER A 56 3.64 7.26 5.34
C SER A 56 4.94 7.43 4.55
N LYS A 57 6.10 7.40 5.21
CA LYS A 57 7.46 7.33 4.67
C LYS A 57 7.93 8.54 3.87
N ILE A 58 7.13 9.10 2.98
CA ILE A 58 7.54 10.12 2.00
C ILE A 58 7.34 11.57 2.46
N CYS A 59 6.53 11.80 3.53
CA CYS A 59 6.11 13.15 3.91
C CYS A 59 7.27 14.04 4.37
N CYS A 60 8.27 13.53 5.08
CA CYS A 60 9.44 14.32 5.46
C CYS A 60 10.19 14.86 4.24
N MET A 61 10.34 14.04 3.20
CA MET A 61 11.09 14.41 1.99
C MET A 61 10.32 15.38 1.09
N TYR A 62 9.02 15.16 0.84
CA TYR A 62 8.28 16.11 0.03
C TYR A 62 8.05 17.45 0.76
N THR A 63 7.94 17.44 2.09
CA THR A 63 7.88 18.69 2.85
C THR A 63 9.19 19.48 2.76
N ALA A 64 10.35 18.82 2.89
CA ALA A 64 11.63 19.48 2.66
C ALA A 64 11.73 20.07 1.25
N LYS A 65 11.29 19.32 0.22
CA LYS A 65 11.21 19.81 -1.17
C LYS A 65 10.32 21.05 -1.28
N HIS A 66 9.10 21.01 -0.76
CA HIS A 66 8.16 22.13 -0.83
C HIS A 66 8.73 23.36 -0.10
N ALA A 67 9.27 23.15 1.10
CA ALA A 67 9.85 24.22 1.90
C ALA A 67 11.02 24.92 1.17
N MET A 68 11.91 24.15 0.55
CA MET A 68 13.00 24.71 -0.26
C MET A 68 12.51 25.46 -1.48
N LEU A 69 11.54 24.89 -2.24
CA LEU A 69 10.96 25.55 -3.42
C LEU A 69 10.26 26.87 -3.05
N ILE A 70 9.57 26.93 -1.90
CA ILE A 70 8.96 28.15 -1.40
C ILE A 70 10.02 29.16 -1.07
N ARG A 71 11.04 28.79 -0.30
CA ARG A 71 12.13 29.69 0.08
C ARG A 71 12.95 30.21 -1.08
N ASP A 72 13.12 29.38 -2.12
CA ASP A 72 13.80 29.75 -3.36
C ASP A 72 13.04 30.81 -4.17
N LYS A 73 11.73 30.58 -4.38
CA LYS A 73 10.87 31.46 -5.16
C LYS A 73 10.36 32.69 -4.40
N TYR A 74 10.19 32.55 -3.09
CA TYR A 74 9.63 33.57 -2.19
C TYR A 74 10.52 33.73 -0.95
N PRO A 75 11.68 34.42 -1.08
CA PRO A 75 12.65 34.57 0.01
C PRO A 75 12.11 35.22 1.28
N ASP A 76 11.07 36.07 1.13
CA ASP A 76 10.41 36.76 2.25
C ASP A 76 9.35 35.90 2.97
N THR A 77 9.07 34.70 2.47
CA THR A 77 8.12 33.76 3.09
C THR A 77 8.85 32.90 4.13
N ASN A 78 8.43 32.98 5.38
CA ASN A 78 8.93 32.13 6.44
C ASN A 78 8.24 30.77 6.41
N VAL A 79 9.03 29.70 6.53
CA VAL A 79 8.52 28.33 6.56
C VAL A 79 8.89 27.67 7.88
N THR A 80 7.89 27.16 8.59
CA THR A 80 8.05 26.40 9.83
C THR A 80 7.47 25.00 9.67
N VAL A 81 8.19 23.97 10.12
CA VAL A 81 7.79 22.55 10.02
C VAL A 81 7.71 21.97 11.43
N PHE A 82 6.53 21.58 11.88
CA PHE A 82 6.36 20.76 13.09
C PHE A 82 6.53 19.28 12.77
N TYR A 83 7.39 18.59 13.50
CA TYR A 83 7.73 17.20 13.25
C TYR A 83 7.94 16.38 14.53
N ILE A 84 7.69 15.07 14.45
CA ILE A 84 7.97 14.12 15.55
C ILE A 84 9.43 13.64 15.48
N ASP A 85 9.80 13.11 14.34
CA ASP A 85 11.17 12.82 13.89
C ASP A 85 11.25 12.98 12.37
N VAL A 86 12.42 13.27 11.83
CA VAL A 86 12.65 13.34 10.39
C VAL A 86 13.12 11.99 9.88
N ARG A 87 12.43 11.44 8.87
CA ARG A 87 12.78 10.19 8.23
C ARG A 87 13.23 10.43 6.81
N THR A 88 14.47 10.10 6.54
CA THR A 88 15.17 10.31 5.27
C THR A 88 15.70 8.98 4.72
N PRO A 89 14.82 8.00 4.40
CA PRO A 89 15.23 6.66 4.04
C PRO A 89 15.72 6.58 2.59
N GLY A 90 16.95 7.01 2.32
CA GLY A 90 17.53 6.94 0.99
C GLY A 90 18.91 7.58 0.91
N LYS A 91 19.66 7.25 -0.15
CA LYS A 91 20.97 7.84 -0.41
C LYS A 91 20.83 9.34 -0.69
N ASN A 92 21.58 10.17 0.01
CA ASN A 92 21.61 11.64 -0.05
C ASN A 92 20.30 12.32 0.44
N PHE A 93 19.39 11.59 1.11
CA PHE A 93 18.14 12.18 1.58
C PHE A 93 18.34 12.95 2.88
N ASP A 94 19.30 12.53 3.73
CA ASP A 94 19.66 13.29 4.93
C ASP A 94 20.33 14.63 4.56
N GLU A 95 21.21 14.62 3.60
CA GLU A 95 21.86 15.82 3.05
C GLU A 95 20.84 16.76 2.40
N PHE A 96 19.81 16.21 1.76
CA PHE A 96 18.71 17.01 1.20
C PHE A 96 17.91 17.71 2.31
N TYR A 97 17.61 17.01 3.40
CA TYR A 97 16.96 17.60 4.57
C TYR A 97 17.84 18.67 5.24
N ARG A 98 19.12 18.38 5.46
CA ARG A 98 20.08 19.37 6.03
C ARG A 98 20.14 20.63 5.20
N ARG A 99 20.13 20.52 3.90
CA ARG A 99 20.11 21.66 2.98
C ARG A 99 18.89 22.54 3.18
N ALA A 100 17.71 21.98 3.43
CA ALA A 100 16.52 22.75 3.74
C ALA A 100 16.69 23.60 5.01
N VAL A 101 17.38 23.08 6.03
CA VAL A 101 17.64 23.77 7.29
C VAL A 101 18.77 24.81 7.11
N GLU A 102 19.93 24.39 6.60
CA GLU A 102 21.16 25.18 6.62
C GLU A 102 21.23 26.24 5.51
N GLN A 103 20.73 25.96 4.32
CA GLN A 103 20.82 26.86 3.17
C GLN A 103 19.54 27.66 2.92
N TYR A 104 18.37 27.03 3.18
CA TYR A 104 17.07 27.67 2.95
C TYR A 104 16.44 28.23 4.22
N ASN A 105 17.09 28.09 5.37
CA ASN A 105 16.62 28.60 6.67
C ASN A 105 15.18 28.18 7.00
N VAL A 106 14.84 26.91 6.69
CA VAL A 106 13.55 26.34 7.08
C VAL A 106 13.59 26.04 8.58
N ASN A 107 12.63 26.58 9.32
CA ASN A 107 12.54 26.39 10.76
C ASN A 107 11.87 25.05 11.10
N TYR A 108 12.61 24.13 11.69
CA TYR A 108 12.10 22.83 12.15
C TYR A 108 11.89 22.82 13.66
N ILE A 109 10.65 22.58 14.10
CA ILE A 109 10.27 22.51 15.53
C ILE A 109 9.89 21.06 15.85
N LYS A 110 10.68 20.43 16.72
CA LYS A 110 10.39 19.08 17.21
C LYS A 110 9.23 19.12 18.18
N GLY A 111 8.03 18.71 17.71
CA GLY A 111 6.83 18.80 18.52
C GLY A 111 5.57 18.42 17.75
N GLN A 112 4.46 18.60 18.41
CA GLN A 112 3.15 18.31 17.84
C GLN A 112 2.24 19.52 17.89
N VAL A 113 1.43 19.66 16.85
CA VAL A 113 0.36 20.66 16.78
C VAL A 113 -0.93 20.03 17.32
N GLY A 114 -1.50 20.68 18.34
CA GLY A 114 -2.76 20.26 18.92
C GLY A 114 -3.98 20.86 18.23
N LYS A 115 -3.86 22.13 17.77
CA LYS A 115 -4.97 22.86 17.16
C LYS A 115 -4.51 23.87 16.12
N VAL A 116 -5.34 24.09 15.10
CA VAL A 116 -5.25 25.20 14.15
C VAL A 116 -6.56 25.99 14.23
N ILE A 117 -6.49 27.25 14.62
CA ILE A 117 -7.65 28.08 14.93
C ILE A 117 -7.70 29.25 13.95
N PRO A 118 -8.73 29.34 13.09
CA PRO A 118 -8.95 30.51 12.25
C PRO A 118 -9.16 31.79 13.10
N GLN A 119 -8.51 32.87 12.69
CA GLN A 119 -8.62 34.16 13.34
C GLN A 119 -9.53 35.11 12.54
N PRO A 120 -10.16 36.13 13.20
CA PRO A 120 -11.02 37.08 12.52
C PRO A 120 -10.31 37.89 11.42
N ASP A 121 -8.99 38.06 11.52
CA ASP A 121 -8.17 38.80 10.54
C ASP A 121 -7.78 37.92 9.30
N GLY A 122 -8.34 36.71 9.19
CA GLY A 122 -8.08 35.79 8.09
C GLY A 122 -6.79 34.99 8.23
N THR A 123 -6.05 35.12 9.34
CA THR A 123 -4.90 34.31 9.65
C THR A 123 -5.27 33.03 10.43
N LEU A 124 -4.30 32.18 10.66
CA LEU A 124 -4.44 30.93 11.39
C LEU A 124 -3.52 30.94 12.62
N LEU A 125 -4.06 30.66 13.80
CA LEU A 125 -3.27 30.45 15.00
C LEU A 125 -2.98 28.96 15.17
N VAL A 126 -1.71 28.57 15.02
CA VAL A 126 -1.25 27.21 15.23
C VAL A 126 -0.77 27.06 16.67
N GLN A 127 -1.45 26.20 17.43
CA GLN A 127 -1.08 25.86 18.81
C GLN A 127 -0.36 24.52 18.82
N GLY A 128 0.87 24.51 19.28
CA GLY A 128 1.72 23.33 19.35
C GLY A 128 2.63 23.33 20.57
N SER A 129 3.46 22.31 20.66
CA SER A 129 4.49 22.18 21.66
C SER A 129 5.87 22.09 21.00
N ASP A 130 6.88 22.67 21.62
CA ASP A 130 8.28 22.39 21.35
C ASP A 130 8.80 21.46 22.43
N LEU A 131 9.14 20.24 22.02
CA LEU A 131 9.62 19.20 22.94
C LEU A 131 11.09 19.37 23.34
N LEU A 132 11.86 20.13 22.57
CA LEU A 132 13.27 20.42 22.92
C LEU A 132 13.34 21.49 24.00
N ASP A 133 12.57 22.56 23.83
CA ASP A 133 12.53 23.68 24.79
C ASP A 133 11.46 23.48 25.90
N ASN A 134 10.70 22.40 25.83
CA ASN A 134 9.60 22.05 26.74
C ASN A 134 8.61 23.21 26.97
N LYS A 135 8.18 23.87 25.88
CA LYS A 135 7.27 25.03 25.94
C LYS A 135 6.12 24.90 24.94
N GLN A 136 5.04 25.59 25.25
CA GLN A 136 3.94 25.77 24.29
C GLN A 136 4.30 26.85 23.27
N ILE A 137 3.91 26.59 22.02
CA ILE A 137 4.10 27.52 20.90
C ILE A 137 2.74 27.96 20.36
N PHE A 138 2.62 29.26 20.14
CA PHE A 138 1.50 29.91 19.47
C PHE A 138 2.06 30.63 18.24
N LYS A 139 1.91 30.03 17.08
CA LYS A 139 2.45 30.56 15.82
C LYS A 139 1.32 31.07 14.94
N LYS A 140 1.38 32.33 14.53
CA LYS A 140 0.50 32.91 13.52
C LYS A 140 0.97 32.45 12.14
N ALA A 141 0.05 32.03 11.29
CA ALA A 141 0.33 31.56 9.93
C ALA A 141 -0.70 32.12 8.95
N ASP A 142 -0.26 32.36 7.73
CA ASP A 142 -1.13 32.72 6.61
C ASP A 142 -1.68 31.48 5.92
N MET A 143 -0.88 30.39 5.92
CA MET A 143 -1.24 29.10 5.34
C MET A 143 -0.72 27.96 6.21
N VAL A 144 -1.52 26.91 6.36
CA VAL A 144 -1.13 25.68 7.03
C VAL A 144 -1.20 24.52 6.04
N VAL A 145 -0.12 23.76 5.95
CA VAL A 145 0.01 22.60 5.04
C VAL A 145 0.06 21.32 5.85
N LEU A 146 -0.87 20.41 5.58
CA LEU A 146 -1.01 19.14 6.26
C LEU A 146 -0.28 18.04 5.48
N ALA A 147 0.75 17.43 6.09
CA ALA A 147 1.39 16.24 5.55
C ALA A 147 0.58 15.00 5.95
N THR A 148 -0.45 14.71 5.15
CA THR A 148 -1.44 13.68 5.43
C THR A 148 -0.93 12.27 5.20
N ALA A 149 -1.57 11.30 5.87
CA ALA A 149 -1.28 9.88 5.72
C ALA A 149 -1.54 9.36 4.31
N ILE A 150 -0.72 8.41 3.85
CA ILE A 150 -1.01 7.60 2.68
C ILE A 150 -1.88 6.42 3.14
N GLU A 151 -3.04 6.30 2.53
CA GLU A 151 -3.97 5.21 2.78
C GLU A 151 -4.09 4.30 1.55
N PRO A 152 -4.35 3.00 1.74
CA PRO A 152 -4.68 2.12 0.63
C PRO A 152 -5.99 2.57 -0.02
N ASN A 153 -6.13 2.28 -1.33
CA ASN A 153 -7.37 2.56 -2.04
C ASN A 153 -8.56 1.85 -1.36
N PRO A 154 -9.73 2.50 -1.18
CA PRO A 154 -10.91 1.87 -0.58
C PRO A 154 -11.36 0.57 -1.26
N ASP A 155 -11.14 0.43 -2.58
CA ASP A 155 -11.50 -0.74 -3.36
C ASP A 155 -10.49 -1.91 -3.24
N VAL A 156 -9.40 -1.76 -2.48
CA VAL A 156 -8.36 -2.78 -2.40
C VAL A 156 -8.88 -4.13 -1.91
N ARG A 157 -9.82 -4.13 -0.96
CA ARG A 157 -10.47 -5.37 -0.47
C ARG A 157 -11.22 -6.09 -1.58
N LYS A 158 -11.96 -5.35 -2.39
CA LYS A 158 -12.70 -5.89 -3.54
C LYS A 158 -11.76 -6.50 -4.57
N ILE A 159 -10.70 -5.77 -4.92
CA ILE A 159 -9.67 -6.25 -5.87
C ILE A 159 -8.96 -7.48 -5.30
N ALA A 160 -8.56 -7.47 -4.04
CA ALA A 160 -7.92 -8.61 -3.39
C ALA A 160 -8.81 -9.86 -3.40
N THR A 161 -10.09 -9.71 -3.11
CA THR A 161 -11.06 -10.83 -3.20
C THR A 161 -11.17 -11.38 -4.62
N MET A 162 -11.29 -10.50 -5.63
CA MET A 162 -11.36 -10.91 -7.04
C MET A 162 -10.11 -11.66 -7.52
N LEU A 163 -8.95 -11.27 -7.02
CA LEU A 163 -7.66 -11.85 -7.37
C LEU A 163 -7.23 -12.99 -6.43
N THR A 164 -8.00 -13.28 -5.40
CA THR A 164 -7.61 -14.22 -4.32
C THR A 164 -6.26 -13.82 -3.70
N ALA A 165 -5.99 -12.51 -3.61
CA ALA A 165 -4.78 -11.95 -3.06
C ALA A 165 -4.95 -11.61 -1.57
N SER A 166 -3.89 -11.75 -0.78
CA SER A 166 -3.91 -11.43 0.64
C SER A 166 -3.68 -9.94 0.90
N ILE A 167 -4.27 -9.43 1.97
CA ILE A 167 -4.06 -8.08 2.49
C ILE A 167 -3.61 -8.13 3.94
N ASP A 168 -2.85 -7.13 4.36
CA ASP A 168 -2.42 -6.95 5.75
C ASP A 168 -3.51 -6.29 6.62
N THR A 169 -3.19 -6.10 7.90
CA THR A 169 -4.08 -5.44 8.87
C THR A 169 -4.38 -3.98 8.53
N ASN A 170 -3.55 -3.35 7.70
CA ASN A 170 -3.70 -1.97 7.24
C ASN A 170 -4.37 -1.87 5.86
N ASN A 171 -4.81 -2.99 5.29
CA ASN A 171 -5.41 -3.14 3.96
C ASN A 171 -4.44 -2.89 2.79
N PHE A 172 -3.14 -3.09 2.95
CA PHE A 172 -2.22 -3.19 1.83
C PHE A 172 -2.12 -4.65 1.35
N LEU A 173 -1.84 -4.84 0.05
CA LEU A 173 -1.56 -6.18 -0.49
C LEU A 173 -0.27 -6.74 0.10
N THR A 174 -0.28 -8.03 0.44
CA THR A 174 0.83 -8.68 1.14
C THR A 174 1.68 -9.47 0.18
N GLU A 175 2.99 -9.36 0.31
CA GLU A 175 3.96 -10.19 -0.39
C GLU A 175 4.02 -11.62 0.18
N ALA A 176 4.47 -12.57 -0.65
CA ALA A 176 4.63 -13.97 -0.25
C ALA A 176 5.72 -14.14 0.81
N HIS A 177 6.77 -13.32 0.77
CA HIS A 177 7.82 -13.28 1.78
C HIS A 177 8.62 -11.98 1.66
N ALA A 178 8.69 -11.20 2.74
CA ALA A 178 9.31 -9.87 2.76
C ALA A 178 10.76 -9.81 2.26
N LYS A 179 11.56 -10.87 2.47
CA LYS A 179 12.98 -10.93 2.07
C LYS A 179 13.22 -11.73 0.79
N LEU A 180 12.56 -12.88 0.63
CA LEU A 180 12.85 -13.83 -0.44
C LEU A 180 11.94 -13.67 -1.67
N ARG A 181 10.73 -13.18 -1.47
CA ARG A 181 9.72 -12.99 -2.51
C ARG A 181 8.97 -11.65 -2.33
N PRO A 182 9.70 -10.51 -2.36
CA PRO A 182 9.15 -9.21 -1.95
C PRO A 182 8.21 -8.58 -2.97
N VAL A 183 8.16 -9.08 -4.20
CA VAL A 183 7.31 -8.57 -5.28
C VAL A 183 6.27 -9.58 -5.77
N GLU A 184 6.24 -10.77 -5.20
CA GLU A 184 5.26 -11.82 -5.52
C GLU A 184 4.20 -11.86 -4.43
N SER A 185 2.94 -11.95 -4.78
CA SER A 185 1.89 -12.24 -3.80
C SER A 185 1.92 -13.72 -3.38
N PRO A 186 1.23 -14.12 -2.29
CA PRO A 186 1.03 -15.54 -1.97
C PRO A 186 0.34 -16.32 -3.10
N THR A 187 -0.49 -15.64 -3.90
CA THR A 187 -1.17 -16.23 -5.05
C THR A 187 -0.27 -16.17 -6.28
N ALA A 188 -0.02 -17.33 -6.90
CA ALA A 188 0.84 -17.44 -8.07
C ALA A 188 0.33 -16.60 -9.26
N GLY A 189 1.25 -15.95 -9.97
CA GLY A 189 0.95 -15.13 -11.15
C GLY A 189 0.56 -13.68 -10.82
N ILE A 190 0.51 -13.30 -9.56
CA ILE A 190 0.21 -11.93 -9.12
C ILE A 190 1.49 -11.31 -8.55
N PHE A 191 1.87 -10.18 -9.12
CA PHE A 191 3.07 -9.44 -8.74
C PHE A 191 2.70 -8.07 -8.19
N LEU A 192 3.41 -7.60 -7.17
CA LEU A 192 3.13 -6.37 -6.44
C LEU A 192 4.15 -5.28 -6.82
N SER A 193 3.67 -4.07 -7.03
CA SER A 193 4.51 -2.91 -7.33
C SER A 193 3.92 -1.63 -6.77
N GLY A 194 4.77 -0.80 -6.15
CA GLY A 194 4.40 0.51 -5.66
C GLY A 194 3.56 0.50 -4.37
N VAL A 195 2.74 1.52 -4.22
CA VAL A 195 2.00 1.83 -2.98
C VAL A 195 0.92 0.80 -2.64
N CYS A 196 0.54 -0.08 -3.56
CA CYS A 196 -0.42 -1.16 -3.26
C CYS A 196 0.05 -2.10 -2.13
N GLN A 197 1.37 -2.23 -1.91
CA GLN A 197 1.98 -3.04 -0.86
C GLN A 197 2.27 -2.23 0.42
N GLY A 198 2.36 -0.90 0.31
CA GLY A 198 2.67 -0.01 1.43
C GLY A 198 3.28 1.31 0.94
N PRO A 199 3.38 2.32 1.81
CA PRO A 199 3.95 3.61 1.44
C PRO A 199 5.37 3.49 0.89
N LYS A 200 5.61 4.07 -0.29
CA LYS A 200 6.88 4.05 -1.03
C LYS A 200 7.13 5.38 -1.73
N ASP A 201 8.39 5.71 -1.92
CA ASP A 201 8.80 6.79 -2.80
C ASP A 201 8.87 6.36 -4.28
N ILE A 202 9.16 7.31 -5.17
CA ILE A 202 9.25 7.03 -6.61
C ILE A 202 10.43 6.11 -6.95
N PRO A 203 11.67 6.32 -6.45
CA PRO A 203 12.79 5.42 -6.68
C PRO A 203 12.50 3.97 -6.25
N GLU A 204 11.92 3.76 -5.08
CA GLU A 204 11.53 2.44 -4.60
C GLU A 204 10.44 1.81 -5.47
N THR A 205 9.45 2.60 -5.87
CA THR A 205 8.38 2.14 -6.76
C THR A 205 8.93 1.68 -8.10
N VAL A 206 9.85 2.43 -8.69
CA VAL A 206 10.49 2.08 -9.96
C VAL A 206 11.35 0.81 -9.81
N ALA A 207 12.15 0.71 -8.75
CA ALA A 207 12.94 -0.49 -8.48
C ALA A 207 12.06 -1.74 -8.30
N GLN A 208 10.97 -1.60 -7.55
CA GLN A 208 10.01 -2.68 -7.33
C GLN A 208 9.26 -3.05 -8.61
N ALA A 209 8.88 -2.09 -9.44
CA ALA A 209 8.25 -2.33 -10.74
C ALA A 209 9.19 -3.14 -11.67
N GLY A 210 10.48 -2.78 -11.71
CA GLY A 210 11.50 -3.55 -12.43
C GLY A 210 11.61 -4.99 -11.93
N ALA A 211 11.64 -5.18 -10.60
CA ALA A 211 11.69 -6.52 -10.01
C ALA A 211 10.42 -7.34 -10.33
N ALA A 212 9.23 -6.74 -10.23
CA ALA A 212 7.97 -7.38 -10.58
C ALA A 212 7.92 -7.78 -12.07
N ALA A 213 8.38 -6.89 -12.96
CA ALA A 213 8.46 -7.16 -14.38
C ALA A 213 9.40 -8.34 -14.69
N VAL A 214 10.59 -8.39 -14.07
CA VAL A 214 11.54 -9.51 -14.24
C VAL A 214 10.92 -10.83 -13.77
N LYS A 215 10.19 -10.82 -12.64
CA LYS A 215 9.49 -12.02 -12.16
C LYS A 215 8.37 -12.46 -13.12
N ALA A 216 7.61 -11.53 -13.67
CA ALA A 216 6.59 -11.80 -14.68
C ALA A 216 7.20 -12.38 -15.96
N ILE A 217 8.30 -11.78 -16.46
CA ILE A 217 9.04 -12.30 -17.62
C ILE A 217 9.57 -13.71 -17.36
N GLY A 218 10.15 -13.96 -16.17
CA GLY A 218 10.65 -15.27 -15.79
C GLY A 218 9.58 -16.37 -15.79
N LEU A 219 8.31 -16.00 -15.59
CA LEU A 219 7.17 -16.89 -15.73
C LEU A 219 6.75 -17.06 -17.21
N LEU A 220 6.63 -15.95 -17.94
CA LEU A 220 6.07 -15.90 -19.30
C LEU A 220 7.05 -16.34 -20.40
N ALA A 221 8.36 -16.27 -20.14
CA ALA A 221 9.40 -16.64 -21.10
C ALA A 221 9.61 -18.16 -21.23
N LYS A 222 8.87 -18.96 -20.46
CA LYS A 222 8.96 -20.42 -20.51
C LYS A 222 7.91 -20.99 -21.47
N ASP A 223 8.32 -21.89 -22.35
CA ASP A 223 7.41 -22.62 -23.23
C ASP A 223 6.41 -23.49 -22.45
N LYS A 224 6.79 -23.94 -21.28
CA LYS A 224 5.96 -24.76 -20.38
C LYS A 224 6.14 -24.31 -18.94
N LEU A 225 5.04 -24.19 -18.21
CA LEU A 225 5.07 -23.98 -16.76
C LEU A 225 5.14 -25.34 -16.07
N THR A 226 6.10 -25.49 -15.16
CA THR A 226 6.18 -26.65 -14.28
C THR A 226 5.26 -26.39 -13.08
N THR A 227 4.19 -27.16 -12.97
CA THR A 227 3.32 -27.14 -11.78
C THR A 227 3.92 -27.96 -10.66
N ASN A 228 3.53 -27.69 -9.42
CA ASN A 228 3.89 -28.55 -8.29
C ASN A 228 3.30 -29.95 -8.53
N PRO A 229 4.09 -31.04 -8.44
CA PRO A 229 3.58 -32.38 -8.60
C PRO A 229 2.59 -32.82 -7.51
N CYS A 230 2.58 -32.15 -6.36
CA CYS A 230 1.67 -32.44 -5.25
C CYS A 230 0.24 -31.93 -5.53
N THR A 231 -0.35 -32.37 -6.63
CA THR A 231 -1.75 -32.02 -6.98
C THR A 231 -2.73 -33.07 -6.45
N ALA A 232 -3.98 -32.66 -6.22
CA ALA A 232 -5.02 -33.61 -5.85
C ALA A 232 -5.34 -34.56 -6.99
N LYS A 233 -5.73 -35.79 -6.65
CA LYS A 233 -6.20 -36.83 -7.56
C LYS A 233 -7.47 -37.45 -6.99
N SER A 234 -8.44 -37.74 -7.85
CA SER A 234 -9.66 -38.45 -7.48
C SER A 234 -9.52 -39.94 -7.85
N ASP A 235 -9.89 -40.81 -6.92
CA ASP A 235 -10.14 -42.21 -7.23
C ASP A 235 -11.58 -42.33 -7.75
N GLU A 236 -11.73 -42.78 -9.01
CA GLU A 236 -13.00 -42.86 -9.70
C GLU A 236 -13.92 -43.97 -9.12
N LEU A 237 -13.31 -45.02 -8.50
CA LEU A 237 -14.07 -46.12 -7.88
C LEU A 237 -14.68 -45.67 -6.54
N LEU A 238 -13.99 -44.86 -5.79
CA LEU A 238 -14.43 -44.36 -4.48
C LEU A 238 -15.29 -43.08 -4.57
N CYS A 239 -15.24 -42.40 -5.73
CA CYS A 239 -15.95 -41.14 -5.90
C CYS A 239 -17.46 -41.35 -6.11
N ASN A 240 -18.25 -40.74 -5.24
CA ASN A 240 -19.75 -40.77 -5.33
C ASN A 240 -20.35 -39.44 -5.85
N GLY A 241 -19.54 -38.54 -6.43
CA GLY A 241 -20.01 -37.35 -7.13
C GLY A 241 -20.69 -36.29 -6.23
N CYS A 242 -20.47 -36.30 -4.93
CA CYS A 242 -21.20 -35.49 -3.93
C CYS A 242 -20.91 -33.99 -3.96
N SER A 243 -19.96 -33.52 -4.76
CA SER A 243 -19.57 -32.11 -4.93
C SER A 243 -18.87 -31.42 -3.74
N THR A 244 -18.66 -32.10 -2.63
CA THR A 244 -18.02 -31.50 -1.43
C THR A 244 -16.62 -30.99 -1.74
N CYS A 245 -15.79 -31.72 -2.47
CA CYS A 245 -14.42 -31.33 -2.82
C CYS A 245 -14.35 -30.07 -3.69
N ALA A 246 -15.31 -29.86 -4.61
CA ALA A 246 -15.37 -28.63 -5.41
C ALA A 246 -15.81 -27.42 -4.59
N ASN A 247 -16.76 -27.62 -3.68
CA ASN A 247 -17.29 -26.54 -2.84
C ASN A 247 -16.22 -25.98 -1.87
N VAL A 248 -15.27 -26.80 -1.42
CA VAL A 248 -14.18 -26.37 -0.53
C VAL A 248 -12.93 -25.92 -1.28
N CYS A 249 -12.87 -26.07 -2.60
CA CYS A 249 -11.68 -25.72 -3.38
C CYS A 249 -11.62 -24.19 -3.61
N PRO A 250 -10.66 -23.47 -2.99
CA PRO A 250 -10.56 -22.01 -3.15
C PRO A 250 -10.07 -21.61 -4.55
N TYR A 251 -9.52 -22.58 -5.32
CA TYR A 251 -8.91 -22.34 -6.64
C TYR A 251 -9.83 -22.73 -7.80
N GLY A 252 -11.01 -23.25 -7.53
CA GLY A 252 -11.91 -23.73 -8.58
C GLY A 252 -11.31 -24.84 -9.45
N ALA A 253 -10.39 -25.64 -8.89
CA ALA A 253 -9.63 -26.64 -9.62
C ALA A 253 -10.35 -27.97 -9.84
N ILE A 254 -11.59 -28.12 -9.36
CA ILE A 254 -12.31 -29.40 -9.40
C ILE A 254 -13.62 -29.22 -10.17
N SER A 255 -13.77 -30.01 -11.22
CA SER A 255 -14.98 -30.17 -12.04
C SER A 255 -15.51 -31.59 -11.93
N TYR A 256 -16.59 -31.90 -12.66
CA TYR A 256 -17.18 -33.20 -12.68
C TYR A 256 -17.41 -33.65 -14.11
N GLU A 257 -17.16 -34.94 -14.35
CA GLU A 257 -17.41 -35.57 -15.62
C GLU A 257 -18.19 -36.90 -15.39
N GLU A 258 -19.03 -37.30 -16.36
CA GLU A 258 -19.58 -38.62 -16.38
C GLU A 258 -18.59 -39.58 -17.04
N LYS A 259 -18.15 -40.59 -16.28
CA LYS A 259 -17.20 -41.58 -16.75
C LYS A 259 -17.76 -43.00 -16.61
N GLN A 260 -17.38 -43.86 -17.55
CA GLN A 260 -17.65 -45.29 -17.46
C GLN A 260 -16.63 -45.89 -16.47
N VAL A 261 -17.12 -46.33 -15.33
CA VAL A 261 -16.33 -46.94 -14.27
C VAL A 261 -16.60 -48.46 -14.29
N ASN A 262 -15.57 -49.25 -14.19
CA ASN A 262 -15.68 -50.71 -14.07
C ASN A 262 -15.44 -51.09 -12.61
N ASP A 263 -16.49 -51.37 -11.89
CA ASP A 263 -16.44 -51.81 -10.50
C ASP A 263 -16.71 -53.31 -10.43
N HIS A 264 -15.67 -54.08 -10.12
CA HIS A 264 -15.75 -55.55 -10.04
C HIS A 264 -16.40 -56.24 -11.24
N GLY A 265 -16.16 -55.75 -12.47
CA GLY A 265 -16.74 -56.31 -13.69
C GLY A 265 -18.10 -55.71 -14.09
N ILE A 266 -18.70 -54.87 -13.29
CA ILE A 266 -19.94 -54.14 -13.59
C ILE A 266 -19.56 -52.76 -14.18
N ARG A 267 -19.98 -52.48 -15.40
CA ARG A 267 -19.80 -51.18 -16.03
C ARG A 267 -20.98 -50.28 -15.74
N GLU A 268 -20.69 -49.15 -15.13
CA GLU A 268 -21.71 -48.12 -14.84
C GLU A 268 -21.20 -46.74 -15.17
N THR A 269 -22.11 -45.82 -15.49
CA THR A 269 -21.77 -44.42 -15.66
C THR A 269 -21.89 -43.74 -14.31
N ARG A 270 -20.77 -43.21 -13.82
CA ARG A 270 -20.72 -42.45 -12.59
C ARG A 270 -20.25 -41.00 -12.85
N ARG A 271 -20.85 -40.06 -12.13
CA ARG A 271 -20.35 -38.68 -12.05
C ARG A 271 -19.16 -38.67 -11.10
N VAL A 272 -17.94 -38.37 -11.62
CA VAL A 272 -16.70 -38.35 -10.84
C VAL A 272 -16.06 -36.98 -10.83
N ALA A 273 -15.34 -36.68 -9.77
CA ALA A 273 -14.56 -35.45 -9.65
C ALA A 273 -13.32 -35.54 -10.55
N VAL A 274 -13.06 -34.47 -11.30
CA VAL A 274 -11.87 -34.31 -12.14
C VAL A 274 -11.07 -33.08 -11.68
N VAL A 275 -9.81 -33.29 -11.42
CA VAL A 275 -8.92 -32.23 -10.94
C VAL A 275 -8.15 -31.62 -12.11
N ASN A 276 -8.32 -30.29 -12.30
CA ASN A 276 -7.45 -29.53 -13.18
C ASN A 276 -6.12 -29.29 -12.47
N THR A 277 -5.08 -30.03 -12.84
CA THR A 277 -3.74 -29.98 -12.24
C THR A 277 -3.05 -28.63 -12.45
N ALA A 278 -3.43 -27.88 -13.47
CA ALA A 278 -2.88 -26.54 -13.71
C ALA A 278 -3.41 -25.48 -12.70
N LEU A 279 -4.62 -25.67 -12.19
CA LEU A 279 -5.25 -24.81 -11.20
C LEU A 279 -5.00 -25.28 -9.75
N CYS A 280 -4.76 -26.58 -9.57
CA CYS A 280 -4.58 -27.17 -8.24
C CYS A 280 -3.28 -26.69 -7.59
N GLN A 281 -3.38 -26.15 -6.38
CA GLN A 281 -2.23 -25.68 -5.59
C GLN A 281 -1.79 -26.67 -4.50
N GLY A 282 -2.31 -27.90 -4.49
CA GLY A 282 -1.90 -28.94 -3.54
C GLY A 282 -2.24 -28.64 -2.07
N CYS A 283 -3.21 -27.79 -1.79
CA CYS A 283 -3.52 -27.35 -0.42
C CYS A 283 -4.15 -28.41 0.49
N GLY A 284 -4.64 -29.52 -0.07
CA GLY A 284 -5.25 -30.65 0.67
C GLY A 284 -6.66 -30.44 1.19
N ALA A 285 -7.30 -29.28 1.03
CA ALA A 285 -8.65 -29.03 1.55
C ALA A 285 -9.68 -30.06 1.05
N CYS A 286 -9.57 -30.50 -0.22
CA CYS A 286 -10.46 -31.48 -0.81
C CYS A 286 -10.27 -32.90 -0.25
N THR A 287 -9.04 -33.26 0.18
CA THR A 287 -8.78 -34.58 0.76
C THR A 287 -9.40 -34.69 2.14
N VAL A 288 -9.27 -33.67 2.97
CA VAL A 288 -9.88 -33.61 4.30
C VAL A 288 -11.40 -33.58 4.23
N ALA A 289 -11.97 -32.90 3.23
CA ALA A 289 -13.42 -32.74 3.10
C ALA A 289 -14.12 -33.92 2.38
N CYS A 290 -13.38 -34.86 1.80
CA CYS A 290 -13.97 -35.97 1.03
C CYS A 290 -14.55 -37.05 1.95
N PRO A 291 -15.90 -37.25 1.98
CA PRO A 291 -16.51 -38.21 2.89
C PRO A 291 -16.26 -39.69 2.50
N SER A 292 -15.97 -39.95 1.23
CA SER A 292 -15.68 -41.30 0.71
C SER A 292 -14.17 -41.63 0.69
N GLY A 293 -13.29 -40.66 1.01
CA GLY A 293 -11.84 -40.83 0.89
C GLY A 293 -11.33 -40.94 -0.55
N ALA A 294 -12.15 -40.58 -1.53
CA ALA A 294 -11.80 -40.66 -2.96
C ALA A 294 -10.74 -39.63 -3.39
N MET A 295 -10.57 -38.54 -2.63
CA MET A 295 -9.59 -37.48 -2.94
C MET A 295 -8.30 -37.70 -2.18
N ASP A 296 -7.19 -37.71 -2.91
CA ASP A 296 -5.85 -37.84 -2.34
C ASP A 296 -4.89 -36.82 -2.96
N LEU A 297 -3.74 -36.56 -2.31
CA LEU A 297 -2.65 -35.72 -2.84
C LEU A 297 -1.55 -36.60 -3.41
N GLN A 298 -1.15 -36.34 -4.64
CA GLN A 298 0.01 -37.02 -5.26
C GLN A 298 1.27 -36.66 -4.48
N GLY A 299 2.14 -37.66 -4.28
CA GLY A 299 3.41 -37.50 -3.56
C GLY A 299 3.32 -37.61 -2.04
N PHE A 300 2.14 -37.89 -1.49
CA PHE A 300 1.91 -38.13 -0.05
C PHE A 300 1.38 -39.56 0.24
N SER A 301 1.49 -40.47 -0.70
CA SER A 301 1.17 -41.90 -0.46
C SER A 301 2.21 -42.51 0.45
N ASN A 302 1.76 -43.22 1.50
CA ASN A 302 2.59 -44.05 2.35
C ASN A 302 3.18 -45.25 1.59
#